data_080f7ab8c5756429d5883c3ec57c4855
#
_entry.id   080f7ab8c5756429d5883c3ec57c4855
#
_cell.length_a   1.000
_cell.length_b   1.000
_cell.length_c   1.000
_cell.angle_alpha   90.00
_cell.angle_beta   90.00
_cell.angle_gamma   90.00
#
_symmetry.space_group_name_H-M   'P 1'
#
loop_
_entity.id
_entity.type
_entity.pdbx_description
1 polymer ?
#
loop_
_entity_poly.entity_id
_entity_poly.type
_entity_poly.pdbx_seq_one_letter_code
_entity_poly.pdbx_strand_id
1 'polypeptide(L)'
;MKSGKYDCENLELPLDGLVLYPLNSCDAIIGIWIMPNNNLEGMLEDFVLQLVSSENVLMQKAESTLSELEAEEIQQYKRVHRSKAKVHTFLAWQDEPGRPMGQAITARVLNPEAEQARVFIDWLNKLYN
;
A
#
# COMPACT_ATOMS: atom_id res chain seq x y z
N MET A 1 -5.82 20.30 21.11
CA MET A 1 -6.08 21.59 20.47
C MET A 1 -7.15 21.41 19.40
N LYS A 2 -8.25 22.11 19.48
CA LYS A 2 -9.28 22.09 18.44
C LYS A 2 -8.80 22.94 17.27
N SER A 3 -8.87 22.42 16.06
CA SER A 3 -8.45 23.13 14.85
C SER A 3 -9.50 24.15 14.36
N GLY A 4 -10.50 24.47 15.12
CA GLY A 4 -11.63 25.30 14.71
C GLY A 4 -12.65 24.61 13.81
N LYS A 5 -12.25 23.57 13.06
CA LYS A 5 -13.10 22.78 12.16
C LYS A 5 -13.24 21.33 12.58
N TYR A 6 -12.22 20.76 13.20
CA TYR A 6 -12.17 19.37 13.61
C TYR A 6 -11.65 19.25 15.04
N ASP A 7 -12.11 18.24 15.76
CA ASP A 7 -11.53 17.88 17.04
C ASP A 7 -10.28 17.04 16.80
N CYS A 8 -9.13 17.62 17.09
CA CYS A 8 -7.81 17.00 16.89
C CYS A 8 -7.09 16.70 18.22
N GLU A 9 -7.80 16.78 19.35
CA GLU A 9 -7.22 16.44 20.64
C GLU A 9 -7.09 14.91 20.77
N ASN A 10 -5.89 14.45 21.17
CA ASN A 10 -5.59 13.03 21.40
C ASN A 10 -5.87 12.12 20.19
N LEU A 11 -5.54 12.59 18.97
CA LEU A 11 -5.68 11.78 17.77
C LEU A 11 -4.72 10.58 17.83
N GLU A 12 -5.30 9.40 17.80
CA GLU A 12 -4.60 8.13 17.56
C GLU A 12 -4.99 7.61 16.18
N LEU A 13 -4.02 7.06 15.44
CA LEU A 13 -4.27 6.44 14.14
C LEU A 13 -4.64 4.97 14.36
N PRO A 14 -5.92 4.58 14.17
CA PRO A 14 -6.31 3.17 14.27
C PRO A 14 -5.73 2.36 13.12
N LEU A 15 -5.56 1.05 13.32
CA LEU A 15 -5.06 0.12 12.28
C LEU A 15 -5.96 0.07 11.04
N ASP A 16 -7.24 0.34 11.21
CA ASP A 16 -8.24 0.38 10.13
C ASP A 16 -8.45 1.78 9.51
N GLY A 17 -7.50 2.70 9.75
CA GLY A 17 -7.52 4.06 9.22
C GLY A 17 -8.38 5.03 10.03
N LEU A 18 -8.08 6.31 9.91
CA LEU A 18 -8.77 7.38 10.63
C LEU A 18 -9.74 8.10 9.71
N VAL A 19 -10.92 8.40 10.22
CA VAL A 19 -11.90 9.30 9.59
C VAL A 19 -12.25 10.40 10.57
N LEU A 20 -12.01 11.65 10.18
CA LEU A 20 -12.36 12.83 10.94
C LEU A 20 -13.62 13.46 10.38
N TYR A 21 -14.63 13.60 11.24
CA TYR A 21 -15.86 14.30 10.92
C TYR A 21 -15.74 15.76 11.34
N PRO A 22 -16.23 16.70 10.51
CA PRO A 22 -16.20 18.10 10.85
C PRO A 22 -17.14 18.41 12.01
N LEU A 23 -16.78 19.42 12.81
CA LEU A 23 -17.67 19.97 13.84
C LEU A 23 -18.86 20.70 13.23
N ASN A 24 -18.74 21.13 11.98
CA ASN A 24 -19.77 21.81 11.20
C ASN A 24 -20.11 20.96 9.97
N SER A 25 -21.39 20.71 9.72
CA SER A 25 -21.87 19.88 8.61
C SER A 25 -21.54 20.39 7.20
N CYS A 26 -21.06 21.62 7.07
CA CYS A 26 -20.66 22.22 5.78
C CYS A 26 -19.22 21.92 5.38
N ASP A 27 -18.40 21.42 6.30
CA ASP A 27 -17.01 21.09 6.02
C ASP A 27 -16.84 19.63 5.56
N ALA A 28 -15.73 19.36 4.87
CA ALA A 28 -15.45 18.04 4.31
C ALA A 28 -15.05 17.01 5.38
N ILE A 29 -15.41 15.75 5.18
CA ILE A 29 -14.87 14.62 5.95
C ILE A 29 -13.42 14.39 5.51
N ILE A 30 -12.52 14.13 6.45
CA ILE A 30 -11.10 13.88 6.18
C ILE A 30 -10.76 12.45 6.54
N GLY A 31 -10.21 11.71 5.57
CA GLY A 31 -9.64 10.39 5.81
C GLY A 31 -8.11 10.45 5.87
N ILE A 32 -7.52 9.73 6.82
CA ILE A 32 -6.07 9.56 6.94
C ILE A 32 -5.73 8.08 6.92
N TRP A 33 -4.87 7.69 5.98
CA TRP A 33 -4.27 6.39 5.88
C TRP A 33 -2.77 6.52 5.69
N ILE A 34 -1.98 5.85 6.52
CA ILE A 34 -0.53 5.83 6.40
C ILE A 34 -0.09 4.48 5.84
N MET A 35 0.59 4.53 4.69
CA MET A 35 1.10 3.31 4.05
C MET A 35 2.19 2.64 4.89
N PRO A 36 2.25 1.31 4.87
CA PRO A 36 1.35 0.39 4.15
C PRO A 36 0.03 0.10 4.88
N ASN A 37 -0.02 0.15 6.20
CA ASN A 37 -1.14 -0.39 6.98
C ASN A 37 -1.38 0.36 8.30
N ASN A 38 -1.08 1.64 8.38
CA ASN A 38 -1.22 2.48 9.58
C ASN A 38 -0.36 2.04 10.79
N ASN A 39 0.55 1.12 10.63
CA ASN A 39 1.35 0.56 11.70
C ASN A 39 2.84 0.41 11.35
N LEU A 40 3.14 -0.29 10.27
CA LEU A 40 4.52 -0.54 9.85
C LEU A 40 5.09 0.65 9.08
N GLU A 41 6.40 0.84 9.16
CA GLU A 41 7.09 1.74 8.24
C GLU A 41 7.06 1.16 6.82
N GLY A 42 6.92 2.03 5.83
CA GLY A 42 6.89 1.62 4.44
C GLY A 42 6.26 2.64 3.52
N MET A 43 6.04 2.21 2.30
CA MET A 43 5.49 3.03 1.22
C MET A 43 4.33 2.30 0.52
N LEU A 44 3.80 2.91 -0.53
CA LEU A 44 2.71 2.33 -1.33
C LEU A 44 3.08 0.92 -1.86
N GLU A 45 4.30 0.74 -2.29
CA GLU A 45 4.77 -0.55 -2.81
C GLU A 45 4.76 -1.65 -1.75
N ASP A 46 5.00 -1.33 -0.48
CA ASP A 46 4.86 -2.31 0.61
C ASP A 46 3.40 -2.75 0.81
N PHE A 47 2.46 -1.83 0.63
CA PHE A 47 1.03 -2.16 0.58
C PHE A 47 0.73 -3.08 -0.62
N VAL A 48 1.22 -2.75 -1.81
CA VAL A 48 1.01 -3.55 -3.03
C VAL A 48 1.58 -4.97 -2.88
N LEU A 49 2.74 -5.14 -2.23
CA LEU A 49 3.32 -6.45 -1.95
C LEU A 49 2.43 -7.32 -1.07
N GLN A 50 1.63 -6.73 -0.20
CA GLN A 50 0.64 -7.45 0.62
C GLN A 50 -0.56 -7.98 -0.18
N LEU A 51 -0.74 -7.51 -1.41
CA LEU A 51 -1.79 -7.98 -2.32
C LEU A 51 -1.37 -9.21 -3.15
N VAL A 52 -0.18 -9.73 -2.93
CA VAL A 52 0.35 -10.92 -3.59
C VAL A 52 0.58 -12.00 -2.55
N SER A 53 0.14 -13.23 -2.85
CA SER A 53 0.38 -14.37 -1.96
C SER A 53 1.89 -14.60 -1.74
N SER A 54 2.28 -14.89 -0.51
CA SER A 54 3.65 -15.28 -0.16
C SER A 54 4.11 -16.56 -0.89
N GLU A 55 3.16 -17.37 -1.35
CA GLU A 55 3.42 -18.59 -2.11
C GLU A 55 3.54 -18.36 -3.62
N ASN A 56 3.35 -17.14 -4.10
CA ASN A 56 3.49 -16.80 -5.50
C ASN A 56 4.93 -17.00 -5.98
N VAL A 57 5.11 -17.91 -6.93
CA VAL A 57 6.43 -18.35 -7.41
C VAL A 57 7.21 -17.20 -8.08
N LEU A 58 6.53 -16.34 -8.85
CA LEU A 58 7.19 -15.18 -9.49
C LEU A 58 7.61 -14.15 -8.45
N MET A 59 6.80 -13.95 -7.41
CA MET A 59 7.17 -13.03 -6.33
C MET A 59 8.37 -13.54 -5.54
N GLN A 60 8.42 -14.83 -5.25
CA GLN A 60 9.58 -15.48 -4.62
C GLN A 60 10.83 -15.36 -5.50
N LYS A 61 10.67 -15.52 -6.82
CA LYS A 61 11.78 -15.36 -7.78
C LYS A 61 12.25 -13.91 -7.85
N ALA A 62 11.33 -12.93 -7.80
CA ALA A 62 11.70 -11.52 -7.72
C ALA A 62 12.52 -11.24 -6.46
N GLU A 63 12.09 -11.74 -5.30
CA GLU A 63 12.82 -11.61 -4.04
C GLU A 63 14.24 -12.19 -4.12
N SER A 64 14.37 -13.43 -4.60
CA SER A 64 15.69 -14.07 -4.72
C SER A 64 16.60 -13.35 -5.71
N THR A 65 16.06 -12.86 -6.82
CA THR A 65 16.83 -12.12 -7.83
C THR A 65 17.35 -10.79 -7.26
N LEU A 66 16.54 -10.05 -6.53
CA LEU A 66 17.00 -8.83 -5.87
C LEU A 66 18.10 -9.14 -4.84
N SER A 67 17.92 -10.19 -4.06
CA SER A 67 18.92 -10.63 -3.08
C SER A 67 20.25 -11.05 -3.72
N GLU A 68 20.20 -11.70 -4.88
CA GLU A 68 21.40 -12.03 -5.67
C GLU A 68 22.11 -10.78 -6.17
N LEU A 69 21.37 -9.80 -6.72
CA LEU A 69 21.95 -8.52 -7.17
C LEU A 69 22.61 -7.76 -6.01
N GLU A 70 21.98 -7.78 -4.85
CA GLU A 70 22.49 -7.11 -3.64
C GLU A 70 23.74 -7.82 -3.10
N ALA A 71 23.80 -9.15 -3.13
CA ALA A 71 24.94 -9.93 -2.72
C ALA A 71 26.17 -9.71 -3.65
N GLU A 72 25.92 -9.50 -4.94
CA GLU A 72 26.94 -9.19 -5.94
C GLU A 72 27.28 -7.69 -5.99
N GLU A 73 26.60 -6.86 -5.22
CA GLU A 73 26.78 -5.40 -5.16
C GLU A 73 26.63 -4.69 -6.52
N ILE A 74 25.77 -5.23 -7.39
CA ILE A 74 25.53 -4.70 -8.75
C ILE A 74 24.20 -3.96 -8.89
N GLN A 75 23.35 -3.96 -7.86
CA GLN A 75 22.09 -3.20 -7.88
C GLN A 75 22.37 -1.70 -7.99
N GLN A 76 21.51 -1.01 -8.77
CA GLN A 76 21.58 0.44 -8.92
C GLN A 76 20.55 1.17 -8.04
N TYR A 77 19.51 0.47 -7.55
CA TYR A 77 18.53 1.05 -6.65
C TYR A 77 19.07 1.22 -5.22
N LYS A 78 18.63 2.27 -4.55
CA LYS A 78 18.92 2.47 -3.13
C LYS A 78 18.05 1.54 -2.27
N ARG A 79 18.54 1.17 -1.09
CA ARG A 79 17.81 0.29 -0.16
C ARG A 79 16.39 0.75 0.13
N VAL A 80 16.18 2.07 0.25
CA VAL A 80 14.83 2.66 0.47
C VAL A 80 13.87 2.37 -0.69
N HIS A 81 14.37 2.08 -1.90
CA HIS A 81 13.57 1.76 -3.07
C HIS A 81 13.48 0.25 -3.38
N ARG A 82 13.92 -0.61 -2.45
CA ARG A 82 13.90 -2.06 -2.67
C ARG A 82 12.50 -2.60 -2.94
N SER A 83 11.52 -2.20 -2.15
CA SER A 83 10.11 -2.62 -2.35
C SER A 83 9.60 -2.20 -3.72
N LYS A 84 9.95 -0.99 -4.17
CA LYS A 84 9.61 -0.51 -5.50
C LYS A 84 10.25 -1.36 -6.59
N ALA A 85 11.54 -1.66 -6.47
CA ALA A 85 12.24 -2.55 -7.39
C ALA A 85 11.57 -3.95 -7.44
N LYS A 86 11.19 -4.49 -6.30
CA LYS A 86 10.51 -5.79 -6.19
C LYS A 86 9.17 -5.81 -6.91
N VAL A 87 8.30 -4.83 -6.65
CA VAL A 87 7.00 -4.71 -7.30
C VAL A 87 7.15 -4.59 -8.82
N HIS A 88 8.02 -3.71 -9.29
CA HIS A 88 8.21 -3.50 -10.74
C HIS A 88 8.84 -4.72 -11.42
N THR A 89 9.75 -5.44 -10.77
CA THR A 89 10.30 -6.70 -11.27
C THR A 89 9.19 -7.75 -11.41
N PHE A 90 8.36 -7.92 -10.39
CA PHE A 90 7.22 -8.83 -10.41
C PHE A 90 6.24 -8.49 -11.54
N LEU A 91 5.90 -7.21 -11.70
CA LEU A 91 4.99 -6.76 -12.77
C LEU A 91 5.59 -6.89 -14.16
N ALA A 92 6.92 -6.76 -14.30
CA ALA A 92 7.61 -6.94 -15.57
C ALA A 92 7.54 -8.39 -16.10
N TRP A 93 7.35 -9.35 -15.22
CA TRP A 93 7.29 -10.78 -15.58
C TRP A 93 5.87 -11.32 -15.78
N GLN A 94 4.87 -10.46 -15.75
CA GLN A 94 3.49 -10.86 -16.01
C GLN A 94 3.22 -10.99 -17.52
N ASP A 95 2.04 -11.49 -17.88
CA ASP A 95 1.60 -11.63 -19.27
C ASP A 95 1.66 -10.33 -20.09
N GLU A 96 1.40 -9.20 -19.45
CA GLU A 96 1.63 -7.87 -20.00
C GLU A 96 2.71 -7.14 -19.19
N PRO A 97 3.98 -7.22 -19.61
CA PRO A 97 5.08 -6.56 -18.91
C PRO A 97 4.88 -5.04 -18.83
N GLY A 98 5.12 -4.49 -17.65
CA GLY A 98 4.99 -3.04 -17.41
C GLY A 98 3.56 -2.55 -17.20
N ARG A 99 2.61 -3.42 -16.97
CA ARG A 99 1.24 -3.05 -16.61
C ARG A 99 1.23 -2.16 -15.36
N PRO A 100 0.54 -1.01 -15.37
CA PRO A 100 0.39 -0.17 -14.19
C PRO A 100 -0.26 -0.91 -13.02
N MET A 101 0.12 -0.56 -11.78
CA MET A 101 -0.39 -1.23 -10.56
C MET A 101 -1.91 -1.24 -10.48
N GLY A 102 -2.59 -0.14 -10.85
CA GLY A 102 -4.05 -0.10 -10.86
C GLY A 102 -4.68 -1.08 -11.84
N GLN A 103 -4.09 -1.24 -13.03
CA GLN A 103 -4.54 -2.22 -14.02
C GLN A 103 -4.20 -3.66 -13.60
N ALA A 104 -3.13 -3.86 -12.84
CA ALA A 104 -2.76 -5.16 -12.29
C ALA A 104 -3.81 -5.69 -11.29
N ILE A 105 -4.49 -4.82 -10.57
CA ILE A 105 -5.63 -5.16 -9.70
C ILE A 105 -6.81 -5.66 -10.56
N THR A 106 -7.17 -4.93 -11.59
CA THR A 106 -8.27 -5.30 -12.51
C THR A 106 -8.01 -6.64 -13.19
N ALA A 107 -6.75 -6.89 -13.57
CA ALA A 107 -6.33 -8.14 -14.20
C ALA A 107 -6.11 -9.31 -13.21
N ARG A 108 -6.38 -9.11 -11.91
CA ARG A 108 -6.18 -10.10 -10.86
C ARG A 108 -4.72 -10.55 -10.65
N VAL A 109 -3.77 -9.80 -11.15
CA VAL A 109 -2.34 -9.98 -10.85
C VAL A 109 -2.05 -9.60 -9.40
N LEU A 110 -2.71 -8.54 -8.92
CA LEU A 110 -2.77 -8.16 -7.51
C LEU A 110 -4.15 -8.57 -6.98
N ASN A 111 -4.19 -9.22 -5.81
CA ASN A 111 -5.42 -9.75 -5.24
C ASN A 111 -6.20 -8.65 -4.48
N PRO A 112 -7.34 -8.17 -5.01
CA PRO A 112 -8.15 -7.17 -4.33
C PRO A 112 -8.90 -7.73 -3.11
N GLU A 113 -8.93 -9.03 -2.92
CA GLU A 113 -9.60 -9.71 -1.80
C GLU A 113 -8.61 -10.06 -0.67
N ALA A 114 -7.33 -9.69 -0.80
CA ALA A 114 -6.35 -9.82 0.27
C ALA A 114 -6.84 -9.06 1.51
N GLU A 115 -6.54 -9.57 2.70
CA GLU A 115 -6.98 -8.98 3.97
C GLU A 115 -6.66 -7.49 4.06
N GLN A 116 -5.43 -7.10 3.71
CA GLN A 116 -5.01 -5.70 3.73
C GLN A 116 -5.80 -4.82 2.75
N ALA A 117 -6.17 -5.35 1.59
CA ALA A 117 -7.04 -4.64 0.64
C ALA A 117 -8.43 -4.42 1.23
N ARG A 118 -9.00 -5.41 1.91
CA ARG A 118 -10.32 -5.29 2.55
C ARG A 118 -10.32 -4.21 3.63
N VAL A 119 -9.32 -4.18 4.49
CA VAL A 119 -9.20 -3.14 5.54
C VAL A 119 -9.13 -1.74 4.92
N PHE A 120 -8.36 -1.57 3.86
CA PHE A 120 -8.25 -0.31 3.13
C PHE A 120 -9.58 0.09 2.45
N ILE A 121 -10.26 -0.86 1.81
CA ILE A 121 -11.57 -0.64 1.17
C ILE A 121 -12.63 -0.27 2.21
N ASP A 122 -12.65 -0.94 3.35
CA ASP A 122 -13.59 -0.63 4.44
C ASP A 122 -13.37 0.79 4.97
N TRP A 123 -12.13 1.22 5.09
CA TRP A 123 -11.81 2.61 5.43
C TRP A 123 -12.31 3.59 4.37
N LEU A 124 -12.08 3.31 3.08
CA LEU A 124 -12.62 4.13 1.98
C LEU A 124 -14.14 4.21 2.03
N ASN A 125 -14.82 3.11 2.28
CA ASN A 125 -16.28 3.08 2.40
C ASN A 125 -16.78 3.93 3.57
N LYS A 126 -16.10 3.91 4.71
CA LYS A 126 -16.42 4.81 5.84
C LYS A 126 -16.24 6.28 5.48
N LEU A 127 -15.23 6.59 4.66
CA LEU A 127 -14.92 7.96 4.25
C LEU A 127 -15.97 8.51 3.27
N TYR A 128 -16.45 7.69 2.34
CA TYR A 128 -17.36 8.12 1.25
C TYR A 128 -18.84 7.81 1.48
N ASN A 129 -19.17 7.05 2.49
CA ASN A 129 -20.53 6.75 2.89
C ASN A 129 -20.80 7.22 4.32
#